data_07cdbd1b0be4aadff6d3f7364d2bddd7
#
_entry.id   07cdbd1b0be4aadff6d3f7364d2bddd7
#
_cell.length_a   1.000
_cell.length_b   1.000
_cell.length_c   1.000
_cell.angle_alpha   90.00
_cell.angle_beta   90.00
_cell.angle_gamma   90.00
#
_symmetry.space_group_name_H-M   'P 1'
#
loop_
_entity.id
_entity.type
_entity.pdbx_description
1 polymer ?
#
loop_
_entity_poly.entity_id
_entity_poly.type
_entity_poly.pdbx_seq_one_letter_code
_entity_poly.pdbx_strand_id
1 'polypeptide(L)'
;PSNTFSPPAFSSTVSVSVFVETAAGCTATDTLDLFYNDIDITGTIGQASATVCENEIPPAFTNIASATATIGTISYRWETRTSGTAFVGVIPAVTTEVYTPTTGLVTTTFFRRVAISTYGGKTCEEYSNVIQIGISQPPLTGLQAQGGAITAQDTVTLCSGESITFNATGGGVEFLFYLDDNPLGVKSASSVLTTDTLITGNRIKVESFNGNGCSSFSPEIFVQIVDNPVISLTSTAYASSASSSTFCEGDSITFTASSTSAISTYTFSVGGTPQLVTTTNTFTPAPLLSSTTSVSVFVETAAGCTATQTLDMFLNEITSSGTIGQASATVCAGEIPPAFTNIASATGLGTISYEWQSRTSGTAFGNVTASATTQVYTPTTALTTTTFFRRVAISTYGGKTC
;
A
#
# COMPACT_ATOMS: atom_id res chain seq x y z
N PRO A 1 -51.11 -7.72 86.51
CA PRO A 1 -50.51 -6.73 85.63
C PRO A 1 -49.14 -7.22 85.16
N SER A 2 -48.87 -7.23 83.88
CA SER A 2 -47.54 -7.57 83.39
C SER A 2 -46.59 -6.44 83.76
N ASN A 3 -45.37 -6.76 84.22
CA ASN A 3 -44.30 -5.80 84.51
C ASN A 3 -43.41 -5.54 83.23
N THR A 4 -43.93 -5.87 82.07
CA THR A 4 -43.28 -5.66 80.80
C THR A 4 -44.06 -4.70 79.91
N PHE A 5 -43.34 -3.77 79.26
CA PHE A 5 -43.85 -2.85 78.29
C PHE A 5 -43.11 -3.08 77.01
N SER A 6 -43.87 -3.25 75.89
CA SER A 6 -43.34 -3.32 74.52
C SER A 6 -43.76 -2.05 73.79
N PRO A 7 -42.85 -1.10 73.64
CA PRO A 7 -43.22 0.15 72.96
C PRO A 7 -43.48 -0.12 71.41
N PRO A 8 -44.25 0.72 70.76
CA PRO A 8 -44.35 0.74 69.32
C PRO A 8 -42.99 1.11 68.73
N ALA A 9 -42.82 0.87 67.36
CA ALA A 9 -41.65 1.36 66.64
C ALA A 9 -41.56 2.87 66.78
N PHE A 10 -40.37 3.41 67.03
CA PHE A 10 -40.13 4.86 67.11
C PHE A 10 -39.08 5.28 66.08
N SER A 11 -39.16 6.55 65.62
CA SER A 11 -38.33 7.15 64.59
C SER A 11 -37.53 8.36 65.09
N SER A 12 -37.43 8.49 66.41
CA SER A 12 -36.62 9.53 67.07
C SER A 12 -36.16 9.03 68.41
N THR A 13 -35.14 9.65 68.97
CA THR A 13 -34.73 9.40 70.36
C THR A 13 -35.87 9.67 71.30
N VAL A 14 -36.18 8.72 72.18
CA VAL A 14 -37.27 8.81 73.13
C VAL A 14 -36.80 8.40 74.50
N SER A 15 -37.41 9.00 75.57
CA SER A 15 -37.26 8.57 76.95
C SER A 15 -38.48 7.76 77.39
N VAL A 16 -38.26 6.57 77.90
CA VAL A 16 -39.29 5.70 78.45
C VAL A 16 -39.18 5.72 79.97
N SER A 17 -40.21 6.16 80.66
CA SER A 17 -40.21 6.13 82.11
C SER A 17 -41.21 5.12 82.63
N VAL A 18 -40.85 4.45 83.72
CA VAL A 18 -41.79 3.67 84.52
C VAL A 18 -42.08 4.39 85.80
N PHE A 19 -43.33 4.60 86.09
CA PHE A 19 -43.84 5.13 87.33
C PHE A 19 -44.49 3.98 88.14
N VAL A 20 -44.06 3.83 89.36
CA VAL A 20 -44.66 2.85 90.25
C VAL A 20 -45.17 3.53 91.46
N GLU A 21 -46.35 3.07 91.95
CA GLU A 21 -46.99 3.55 93.21
C GLU A 21 -47.36 2.37 94.05
N THR A 22 -47.07 2.45 95.38
CA THR A 22 -47.48 1.47 96.32
C THR A 22 -48.88 1.74 96.81
N ALA A 23 -49.56 0.73 97.39
CA ALA A 23 -50.90 0.90 97.99
C ALA A 23 -50.95 1.96 99.11
N ALA A 24 -49.80 2.33 99.68
CA ALA A 24 -49.63 3.37 100.65
C ALA A 24 -49.33 4.77 100.10
N GLY A 25 -49.35 4.94 98.73
CA GLY A 25 -49.14 6.21 98.10
C GLY A 25 -47.66 6.60 97.89
N CYS A 26 -46.67 5.71 98.21
CA CYS A 26 -45.27 6.00 97.93
C CYS A 26 -44.97 5.76 96.42
N THR A 27 -44.32 6.72 95.77
CA THR A 27 -44.04 6.72 94.37
C THR A 27 -42.55 6.62 94.09
N ALA A 28 -42.17 5.98 92.95
CA ALA A 28 -40.83 6.00 92.38
C ALA A 28 -40.91 6.04 90.87
N THR A 29 -39.98 6.72 90.23
CA THR A 29 -39.87 6.80 88.79
C THR A 29 -38.46 6.46 88.34
N ASP A 30 -38.33 5.63 87.32
CA ASP A 30 -37.06 5.35 86.63
C ASP A 30 -37.23 5.61 85.16
N THR A 31 -36.18 6.13 84.50
CA THR A 31 -36.23 6.56 83.11
C THR A 31 -35.05 5.92 82.38
N LEU A 32 -35.37 5.39 81.17
CA LEU A 32 -34.42 4.83 80.21
C LEU A 32 -34.50 5.64 78.88
N ASP A 33 -33.39 6.22 78.54
CA ASP A 33 -33.30 6.89 77.18
C ASP A 33 -32.98 5.87 76.13
N LEU A 34 -33.77 5.85 75.08
CA LEU A 34 -33.58 5.05 73.87
C LEU A 34 -33.14 5.97 72.72
N PHE A 35 -31.90 5.82 72.38
CA PHE A 35 -31.30 6.64 71.34
C PHE A 35 -31.58 6.05 69.93
N TYR A 36 -32.15 6.87 69.01
CA TYR A 36 -32.44 6.51 67.68
C TYR A 36 -31.24 6.90 66.81
N ASN A 37 -30.47 5.88 66.37
CA ASN A 37 -29.33 6.07 65.51
C ASN A 37 -29.77 5.93 64.05
N ASP A 38 -29.66 7.03 63.28
CA ASP A 38 -30.07 7.10 61.88
C ASP A 38 -29.06 7.96 61.08
N ILE A 39 -29.18 7.90 59.77
CA ILE A 39 -28.43 8.77 58.82
C ILE A 39 -29.40 9.78 58.24
N ASP A 40 -29.24 11.05 58.62
CA ASP A 40 -30.15 12.15 58.21
C ASP A 40 -29.97 12.50 56.70
N ILE A 41 -28.71 12.44 56.25
CA ILE A 41 -28.33 12.67 54.84
C ILE A 41 -27.39 11.55 54.46
N THR A 42 -27.71 10.81 53.38
CA THR A 42 -26.89 9.67 52.87
C THR A 42 -25.62 10.11 52.18
N GLY A 43 -25.55 11.39 51.84
CA GLY A 43 -24.46 11.96 51.04
C GLY A 43 -24.58 11.64 49.55
N THR A 44 -23.81 12.36 48.76
CA THR A 44 -23.81 12.22 47.29
C THR A 44 -22.39 12.11 46.75
N ILE A 45 -22.18 11.19 45.84
CA ILE A 45 -20.92 10.98 45.13
C ILE A 45 -21.03 11.43 43.69
N GLY A 46 -19.90 11.89 43.13
CA GLY A 46 -19.80 12.32 41.74
C GLY A 46 -18.58 11.76 41.02
N GLN A 47 -18.60 11.85 39.71
CA GLN A 47 -17.49 11.53 38.84
C GLN A 47 -17.54 12.31 37.53
N ALA A 48 -16.37 12.66 36.96
CA ALA A 48 -16.24 13.46 35.75
C ALA A 48 -16.59 12.70 34.47
N SER A 49 -16.51 11.37 34.45
CA SER A 49 -16.74 10.53 33.26
C SER A 49 -17.59 9.33 33.60
N ALA A 50 -18.54 9.02 32.73
CA ALA A 50 -19.42 7.86 32.85
C ALA A 50 -19.03 6.70 31.91
N THR A 51 -17.98 6.85 31.09
CA THR A 51 -17.50 5.82 30.14
C THR A 51 -15.97 5.85 30.10
N VAL A 52 -15.33 4.69 30.15
CA VAL A 52 -13.89 4.50 30.03
C VAL A 52 -13.61 3.41 28.99
N CYS A 53 -12.38 3.34 28.51
CA CYS A 53 -11.97 2.26 27.62
C CYS A 53 -11.81 0.94 28.38
N GLU A 54 -11.93 -0.19 27.68
CA GLU A 54 -11.67 -1.49 28.27
C GLU A 54 -10.27 -1.54 28.90
N ASN A 55 -10.16 -2.09 30.11
CA ASN A 55 -8.96 -2.13 30.94
C ASN A 55 -8.44 -0.76 31.43
N GLU A 56 -9.13 0.33 31.14
CA GLU A 56 -8.79 1.64 31.68
C GLU A 56 -9.26 1.77 33.15
N ILE A 57 -8.45 2.42 33.97
CA ILE A 57 -8.76 2.71 35.37
C ILE A 57 -9.69 3.94 35.38
N PRO A 58 -10.90 3.82 35.99
CA PRO A 58 -11.79 4.97 36.09
C PRO A 58 -11.17 6.09 36.93
N PRO A 59 -11.51 7.36 36.61
CA PRO A 59 -11.10 8.47 37.46
C PRO A 59 -11.68 8.35 38.89
N ALA A 60 -11.05 9.03 39.83
CA ALA A 60 -11.48 9.03 41.24
C ALA A 60 -12.93 9.51 41.39
N PHE A 61 -13.68 8.86 42.25
CA PHE A 61 -15.00 9.30 42.67
C PHE A 61 -14.87 10.43 43.69
N THR A 62 -15.57 11.54 43.46
CA THR A 62 -15.52 12.71 44.30
C THR A 62 -16.66 12.70 45.34
N ASN A 63 -16.44 13.36 46.48
CA ASN A 63 -17.49 13.66 47.44
C ASN A 63 -18.19 14.96 47.01
N ILE A 64 -19.48 14.90 46.65
CA ILE A 64 -20.31 16.09 46.38
C ILE A 64 -20.97 16.56 47.69
N ALA A 65 -21.47 15.64 48.49
CA ALA A 65 -22.02 15.91 49.83
C ALA A 65 -21.69 14.77 50.77
N SER A 66 -21.24 15.11 51.98
CA SER A 66 -20.96 14.14 53.02
C SER A 66 -22.25 13.63 53.63
N ALA A 67 -22.22 12.42 54.17
CA ALA A 67 -23.33 11.91 55.00
C ALA A 67 -23.32 12.58 56.37
N THR A 68 -24.50 12.75 56.93
CA THR A 68 -24.69 13.31 58.30
C THR A 68 -25.62 12.44 59.13
N ALA A 69 -25.42 12.45 60.42
CA ALA A 69 -26.27 11.82 61.41
C ALA A 69 -26.43 12.76 62.61
N THR A 70 -27.63 12.84 63.22
CA THR A 70 -27.86 13.62 64.44
C THR A 70 -27.10 13.08 65.61
N ILE A 71 -26.99 11.75 65.71
CA ILE A 71 -26.17 11.07 66.70
C ILE A 71 -25.31 10.00 66.02
N GLY A 72 -24.19 9.66 66.64
CA GLY A 72 -23.29 8.66 66.08
C GLY A 72 -22.13 9.24 65.26
N THR A 73 -21.18 8.39 64.95
CA THR A 73 -20.00 8.73 64.15
C THR A 73 -20.16 8.12 62.77
N ILE A 74 -20.04 8.95 61.71
CA ILE A 74 -20.09 8.50 60.35
C ILE A 74 -18.75 7.92 59.91
N SER A 75 -18.82 6.75 59.28
CA SER A 75 -17.75 6.11 58.53
C SER A 75 -18.29 5.65 57.19
N TYR A 76 -17.41 5.23 56.28
CA TYR A 76 -17.81 4.88 54.95
C TYR A 76 -17.31 3.50 54.55
N ARG A 77 -18.02 2.89 53.57
CA ARG A 77 -17.60 1.70 52.82
C ARG A 77 -18.00 1.92 51.36
N TRP A 78 -17.12 1.51 50.46
CA TRP A 78 -17.43 1.52 49.01
C TRP A 78 -17.83 0.14 48.53
N GLU A 79 -18.81 0.12 47.67
CA GLU A 79 -19.33 -1.11 47.06
C GLU A 79 -19.40 -0.99 45.56
N THR A 80 -19.22 -2.13 44.90
CA THR A 80 -19.27 -2.26 43.45
C THR A 80 -20.14 -3.46 43.05
N ARG A 81 -20.70 -3.40 41.82
CA ARG A 81 -21.38 -4.53 41.18
C ARG A 81 -21.28 -4.42 39.67
N THR A 82 -21.37 -5.56 38.96
CA THR A 82 -21.65 -5.61 37.54
C THR A 82 -23.16 -5.75 37.27
N SER A 83 -23.58 -5.68 36.01
CA SER A 83 -24.99 -5.87 35.68
C SER A 83 -25.50 -7.23 36.12
N GLY A 84 -26.68 -7.26 36.78
CA GLY A 84 -27.32 -8.49 37.25
C GLY A 84 -26.72 -9.10 38.52
N THR A 85 -25.69 -8.49 39.16
CA THR A 85 -25.11 -8.97 40.42
C THR A 85 -25.49 -8.07 41.59
N ALA A 86 -25.33 -8.59 42.84
CA ALA A 86 -25.46 -7.81 44.04
C ALA A 86 -24.23 -6.91 44.28
N PHE A 87 -24.41 -5.81 45.03
CA PHE A 87 -23.29 -4.97 45.48
C PHE A 87 -22.41 -5.75 46.49
N VAL A 88 -21.11 -5.63 46.31
CA VAL A 88 -20.08 -6.19 47.18
C VAL A 88 -19.03 -5.12 47.52
N GLY A 89 -18.40 -5.21 48.71
CA GLY A 89 -17.34 -4.27 49.09
C GLY A 89 -16.16 -4.30 48.11
N VAL A 90 -15.58 -3.14 47.81
CA VAL A 90 -14.34 -3.04 47.01
C VAL A 90 -13.17 -3.66 47.77
N ILE A 91 -12.22 -4.23 47.02
CA ILE A 91 -11.02 -4.86 47.59
C ILE A 91 -9.78 -4.15 47.01
N PRO A 92 -8.86 -3.66 47.89
CA PRO A 92 -8.95 -3.56 49.33
C PRO A 92 -10.07 -2.64 49.80
N ALA A 93 -10.56 -2.85 51.05
CA ALA A 93 -11.65 -2.05 51.61
C ALA A 93 -11.25 -0.57 51.70
N VAL A 94 -12.13 0.33 51.28
CA VAL A 94 -11.94 1.79 51.31
C VAL A 94 -12.97 2.41 52.26
N THR A 95 -12.49 3.21 53.21
CA THR A 95 -13.30 3.80 54.30
C THR A 95 -13.34 5.33 54.22
N THR A 96 -12.76 5.93 53.21
CA THR A 96 -12.73 7.38 52.98
C THR A 96 -13.95 7.87 52.21
N GLU A 97 -14.24 9.18 52.27
CA GLU A 97 -15.33 9.81 51.51
C GLU A 97 -15.14 9.75 50.00
N VAL A 98 -13.88 9.68 49.54
CA VAL A 98 -13.48 9.55 48.14
C VAL A 98 -12.89 8.16 47.90
N TYR A 99 -13.07 7.67 46.65
CA TYR A 99 -12.50 6.39 46.23
C TYR A 99 -11.78 6.57 44.89
N THR A 100 -10.52 6.16 44.90
CA THR A 100 -9.73 6.10 43.64
C THR A 100 -9.56 4.64 43.24
N PRO A 101 -10.23 4.17 42.19
CA PRO A 101 -10.01 2.83 41.68
C PRO A 101 -8.55 2.60 41.29
N THR A 102 -8.06 1.40 41.42
CA THR A 102 -6.69 1.00 41.10
C THR A 102 -6.62 -0.08 40.04
N THR A 103 -7.77 -0.57 39.61
CA THR A 103 -7.88 -1.67 38.62
C THR A 103 -8.73 -1.22 37.47
N GLY A 104 -8.28 -1.52 36.23
CA GLY A 104 -9.02 -1.29 35.04
C GLY A 104 -10.30 -2.13 34.93
N LEU A 105 -11.33 -1.60 34.28
CA LEU A 105 -12.61 -2.27 34.15
C LEU A 105 -12.72 -2.96 32.78
N VAL A 106 -13.27 -4.18 32.78
CA VAL A 106 -13.55 -4.96 31.55
C VAL A 106 -15.04 -5.05 31.22
N THR A 107 -15.91 -4.66 32.17
CA THR A 107 -17.36 -4.65 32.01
C THR A 107 -17.97 -3.44 32.69
N THR A 108 -19.15 -3.02 32.23
CA THR A 108 -19.91 -1.94 32.88
C THR A 108 -20.10 -2.24 34.37
N THR A 109 -19.61 -1.32 35.19
CA THR A 109 -19.56 -1.47 36.62
C THR A 109 -20.28 -0.31 37.32
N PHE A 110 -20.99 -0.64 38.38
CA PHE A 110 -21.76 0.31 39.21
C PHE A 110 -21.08 0.46 40.55
N PHE A 111 -20.98 1.68 41.02
CA PHE A 111 -20.36 2.05 42.28
C PHE A 111 -21.32 2.81 43.18
N ARG A 112 -21.26 2.59 44.47
CA ARG A 112 -21.93 3.37 45.48
C ARG A 112 -21.09 3.46 46.76
N ARG A 113 -21.30 4.52 47.53
CA ARG A 113 -20.76 4.67 48.86
C ARG A 113 -21.84 4.31 49.87
N VAL A 114 -21.48 3.53 50.91
CA VAL A 114 -22.32 3.23 52.04
C VAL A 114 -21.88 4.14 53.17
N ALA A 115 -22.78 4.94 53.73
CA ALA A 115 -22.56 5.66 54.96
C ALA A 115 -22.98 4.75 56.14
N ILE A 116 -22.18 4.74 57.18
CA ILE A 116 -22.37 3.90 58.36
C ILE A 116 -22.34 4.82 59.57
N SER A 117 -23.45 4.97 60.29
CA SER A 117 -23.54 5.67 61.54
C SER A 117 -23.39 4.69 62.71
N THR A 118 -22.46 4.95 63.62
CA THR A 118 -22.21 4.10 64.81
C THR A 118 -22.46 4.86 66.08
N TYR A 119 -23.38 4.36 66.90
CA TYR A 119 -23.69 4.88 68.21
C TYR A 119 -24.00 3.75 69.25
N GLY A 120 -23.41 3.78 70.42
CA GLY A 120 -23.63 2.78 71.48
C GLY A 120 -23.39 1.34 70.99
N GLY A 121 -22.46 1.10 70.09
CA GLY A 121 -22.17 -0.21 69.48
C GLY A 121 -23.17 -0.73 68.44
N LYS A 122 -24.14 0.09 68.05
CA LYS A 122 -25.09 -0.21 66.97
C LYS A 122 -24.72 0.56 65.71
N THR A 123 -24.87 -0.09 64.57
CA THR A 123 -24.61 0.50 63.26
C THR A 123 -25.88 0.56 62.41
N CYS A 124 -26.08 1.69 61.75
CA CYS A 124 -27.11 1.87 60.71
C CYS A 124 -26.43 2.22 59.41
N GLU A 125 -26.92 1.71 58.28
CA GLU A 125 -26.31 1.91 56.98
C GLU A 125 -27.33 2.51 55.98
N GLU A 126 -26.83 3.46 55.19
CA GLU A 126 -27.60 4.06 54.09
C GLU A 126 -26.69 4.27 52.87
N TYR A 127 -27.29 4.39 51.71
CA TYR A 127 -26.58 4.36 50.41
C TYR A 127 -26.62 5.70 49.71
N SER A 128 -25.48 6.10 49.10
CA SER A 128 -25.41 7.21 48.17
C SER A 128 -26.16 6.90 46.86
N ASN A 129 -26.20 7.89 45.97
CA ASN A 129 -26.49 7.63 44.55
C ASN A 129 -25.54 6.59 43.99
N VAL A 130 -25.99 5.89 42.92
CA VAL A 130 -25.20 4.93 42.16
C VAL A 130 -24.60 5.62 40.93
N ILE A 131 -23.30 5.44 40.72
CA ILE A 131 -22.59 5.86 39.54
C ILE A 131 -22.35 4.64 38.64
N GLN A 132 -22.72 4.73 37.37
CA GLN A 132 -22.43 3.72 36.38
C GLN A 132 -21.22 4.15 35.56
N ILE A 133 -20.22 3.27 35.47
CA ILE A 133 -19.10 3.40 34.55
C ILE A 133 -19.31 2.43 33.39
N GLY A 134 -19.61 2.97 32.23
CA GLY A 134 -19.72 2.20 30.99
C GLY A 134 -18.34 1.83 30.43
N ILE A 135 -18.27 0.74 29.67
CA ILE A 135 -17.06 0.33 28.95
C ILE A 135 -17.24 0.55 27.46
N SER A 136 -16.28 1.23 26.87
CA SER A 136 -16.15 1.37 25.43
C SER A 136 -15.09 0.41 24.90
N GLN A 137 -15.51 -0.49 24.02
CA GLN A 137 -14.58 -1.43 23.39
C GLN A 137 -13.74 -0.69 22.34
N PRO A 138 -12.42 -0.93 22.24
CA PRO A 138 -11.63 -0.48 21.12
C PRO A 138 -12.19 -1.01 19.80
N PRO A 139 -12.04 -0.30 18.67
CA PRO A 139 -12.44 -0.82 17.37
C PRO A 139 -11.61 -2.05 16.99
N LEU A 140 -12.21 -2.98 16.26
CA LEU A 140 -11.43 -4.03 15.61
C LEU A 140 -10.70 -3.38 14.41
N THR A 141 -9.36 -3.35 14.47
CA THR A 141 -8.54 -2.63 13.48
C THR A 141 -7.82 -3.61 12.59
N GLY A 142 -7.99 -3.47 11.27
CA GLY A 142 -7.24 -4.16 10.23
C GLY A 142 -6.56 -3.15 9.29
N LEU A 143 -5.61 -3.63 8.51
CA LEU A 143 -4.93 -2.86 7.47
C LEU A 143 -4.83 -3.71 6.21
N GLN A 144 -5.15 -3.10 5.06
CA GLN A 144 -5.06 -3.72 3.74
C GLN A 144 -4.24 -2.83 2.82
N ALA A 145 -3.37 -3.43 2.01
CA ALA A 145 -2.63 -2.75 0.96
C ALA A 145 -3.33 -2.93 -0.39
N GLN A 146 -3.42 -1.87 -1.19
CA GLN A 146 -3.89 -1.89 -2.58
C GLN A 146 -2.75 -1.42 -3.50
N GLY A 147 -2.40 -2.25 -4.47
CA GLY A 147 -1.19 -2.11 -5.28
C GLY A 147 -0.07 -3.00 -4.71
N GLY A 148 0.67 -3.66 -5.60
CA GLY A 148 1.68 -4.63 -5.22
C GLY A 148 1.14 -6.03 -4.89
N ALA A 149 2.01 -7.03 -4.95
CA ALA A 149 1.69 -8.40 -4.60
C ALA A 149 1.81 -8.60 -3.09
N ILE A 150 0.72 -9.02 -2.43
CA ILE A 150 0.73 -9.36 -1.01
C ILE A 150 1.08 -10.84 -0.86
N THR A 151 2.13 -11.15 -0.12
CA THR A 151 2.52 -12.52 0.22
C THR A 151 1.83 -13.01 1.50
N ALA A 152 1.88 -14.32 1.76
CA ALA A 152 1.24 -14.96 2.92
C ALA A 152 1.79 -14.53 4.30
N GLN A 153 2.76 -13.61 4.36
CA GLN A 153 3.42 -13.14 5.57
C GLN A 153 3.20 -11.63 5.81
N ASP A 154 2.06 -11.07 5.37
CA ASP A 154 1.75 -9.65 5.46
C ASP A 154 2.85 -8.74 4.86
N THR A 155 3.55 -9.25 3.84
CA THR A 155 4.56 -8.49 3.10
C THR A 155 4.00 -8.05 1.76
N VAL A 156 4.05 -6.77 1.48
CA VAL A 156 3.74 -6.21 0.17
C VAL A 156 5.04 -6.01 -0.62
N THR A 157 5.05 -6.50 -1.86
CA THR A 157 6.16 -6.30 -2.80
C THR A 157 5.76 -5.27 -3.85
N LEU A 158 6.60 -4.25 -4.02
CA LEU A 158 6.41 -3.12 -4.94
C LEU A 158 7.63 -2.97 -5.83
N CYS A 159 7.42 -2.45 -7.02
CA CYS A 159 8.51 -2.03 -7.88
C CYS A 159 9.01 -0.62 -7.48
N SER A 160 10.27 -0.36 -7.74
CA SER A 160 10.88 0.94 -7.43
C SER A 160 10.12 2.08 -8.11
N GLY A 161 9.68 3.07 -7.31
CA GLY A 161 8.92 4.23 -7.77
C GLY A 161 7.40 4.01 -7.89
N GLU A 162 6.88 2.85 -7.51
CA GLU A 162 5.44 2.62 -7.45
C GLU A 162 4.81 3.26 -6.21
N SER A 163 3.59 3.75 -6.40
CA SER A 163 2.74 4.26 -5.32
C SER A 163 1.85 3.15 -4.79
N ILE A 164 1.67 3.10 -3.47
CA ILE A 164 0.78 2.15 -2.80
C ILE A 164 -0.24 2.87 -1.93
N THR A 165 -1.42 2.29 -1.82
CA THR A 165 -2.50 2.76 -0.95
C THR A 165 -2.78 1.74 0.14
N PHE A 166 -2.72 2.17 1.39
CA PHE A 166 -3.12 1.40 2.56
C PHE A 166 -4.50 1.86 3.02
N ASN A 167 -5.40 0.91 3.28
CA ASN A 167 -6.75 1.15 3.76
C ASN A 167 -6.91 0.54 5.16
N ALA A 168 -7.22 1.38 6.14
CA ALA A 168 -7.66 0.91 7.45
C ALA A 168 -9.05 0.29 7.34
N THR A 169 -9.27 -0.84 8.01
CA THR A 169 -10.55 -1.53 8.08
C THR A 169 -10.99 -1.68 9.53
N GLY A 170 -12.30 -1.88 9.76
CA GLY A 170 -12.87 -2.03 11.09
C GLY A 170 -13.74 -0.84 11.50
N GLY A 171 -14.02 -0.70 12.80
CA GLY A 171 -15.03 0.22 13.33
C GLY A 171 -14.52 1.60 13.79
N GLY A 172 -13.31 2.02 13.41
CA GLY A 172 -12.74 3.31 13.78
C GLY A 172 -13.45 4.51 13.13
N VAL A 173 -13.44 5.65 13.80
CA VAL A 173 -13.93 6.95 13.28
C VAL A 173 -12.79 7.93 13.02
N GLU A 174 -11.63 7.72 13.64
CA GLU A 174 -10.38 8.42 13.39
C GLU A 174 -9.24 7.40 13.27
N PHE A 175 -8.21 7.77 12.51
CA PHE A 175 -7.09 6.90 12.16
C PHE A 175 -5.78 7.67 12.25
N LEU A 176 -4.72 6.98 12.70
CA LEU A 176 -3.34 7.47 12.67
C LEU A 176 -2.45 6.36 12.12
N PHE A 177 -1.80 6.64 11.00
CA PHE A 177 -0.87 5.71 10.38
C PHE A 177 0.54 5.88 10.95
N TYR A 178 1.29 4.80 10.99
CA TYR A 178 2.66 4.75 11.49
C TYR A 178 3.58 4.10 10.46
N LEU A 179 4.75 4.70 10.28
CA LEU A 179 5.88 4.13 9.53
C LEU A 179 7.02 3.86 10.51
N ASP A 180 7.41 2.60 10.65
CA ASP A 180 8.47 2.16 11.58
C ASP A 180 8.27 2.73 13.00
N ASP A 181 7.04 2.57 13.53
CA ASP A 181 6.58 3.08 14.82
C ASP A 181 6.51 4.61 14.96
N ASN A 182 6.85 5.38 13.92
CA ASN A 182 6.72 6.83 13.90
C ASN A 182 5.38 7.25 13.30
N PRO A 183 4.60 8.14 13.95
CA PRO A 183 3.32 8.58 13.44
C PRO A 183 3.49 9.43 12.18
N LEU A 184 2.68 9.17 11.17
CA LEU A 184 2.59 9.94 9.93
C LEU A 184 1.53 11.04 10.05
N GLY A 185 1.90 12.13 10.71
CA GLY A 185 1.02 13.29 10.90
C GLY A 185 0.18 13.21 12.18
N VAL A 186 -1.10 13.58 12.08
CA VAL A 186 -2.07 13.64 13.18
C VAL A 186 -3.27 12.76 12.89
N LYS A 187 -4.04 12.42 13.91
CA LYS A 187 -5.32 11.71 13.76
C LYS A 187 -6.22 12.38 12.75
N SER A 188 -6.83 11.63 11.89
CA SER A 188 -7.78 12.11 10.88
C SER A 188 -8.94 11.13 10.67
N ALA A 189 -10.04 11.61 10.09
CA ALA A 189 -11.14 10.75 9.67
C ALA A 189 -10.82 9.93 8.41
N SER A 190 -9.67 10.19 7.74
CA SER A 190 -9.26 9.42 6.58
C SER A 190 -8.74 8.04 6.99
N SER A 191 -9.38 7.01 6.51
CA SER A 191 -8.95 5.62 6.65
C SER A 191 -7.90 5.19 5.60
N VAL A 192 -7.39 6.14 4.80
CA VAL A 192 -6.54 5.87 3.63
C VAL A 192 -5.22 6.61 3.74
N LEU A 193 -4.11 5.90 3.50
CA LEU A 193 -2.76 6.43 3.32
C LEU A 193 -2.25 6.01 1.94
N THR A 194 -1.87 6.98 1.09
CA THR A 194 -1.19 6.72 -0.18
C THR A 194 0.23 7.30 -0.11
N THR A 195 1.22 6.52 -0.52
CA THR A 195 2.65 6.90 -0.47
C THR A 195 3.45 6.20 -1.57
N ASP A 196 4.53 6.83 -2.01
CA ASP A 196 5.52 6.36 -2.99
C ASP A 196 6.96 6.43 -2.48
N THR A 197 7.15 6.77 -1.20
CA THR A 197 8.47 7.03 -0.60
C THR A 197 8.98 5.87 0.27
N LEU A 198 8.36 4.69 0.16
CA LEU A 198 8.72 3.53 0.95
C LEU A 198 10.03 2.90 0.46
N ILE A 199 10.74 2.28 1.39
CA ILE A 199 11.94 1.48 1.12
C ILE A 199 11.78 0.05 1.67
N THR A 200 12.58 -0.87 1.18
CA THR A 200 12.61 -2.25 1.71
C THR A 200 12.91 -2.25 3.21
N GLY A 201 12.08 -2.96 3.97
CA GLY A 201 12.17 -3.09 5.42
C GLY A 201 11.24 -2.16 6.18
N ASN A 202 10.60 -1.18 5.55
CA ASN A 202 9.57 -0.37 6.21
C ASN A 202 8.40 -1.24 6.70
N ARG A 203 7.82 -0.83 7.82
CA ARG A 203 6.64 -1.43 8.45
C ARG A 203 5.55 -0.39 8.56
N ILE A 204 4.35 -0.74 8.09
CA ILE A 204 3.18 0.13 8.16
C ILE A 204 2.15 -0.51 9.08
N LYS A 205 1.61 0.27 10.02
CA LYS A 205 0.43 -0.07 10.81
C LYS A 205 -0.47 1.14 10.98
N VAL A 206 -1.69 0.92 11.38
CA VAL A 206 -2.67 1.97 11.68
C VAL A 206 -3.23 1.78 13.07
N GLU A 207 -3.39 2.87 13.80
CA GLU A 207 -4.16 2.95 15.04
C GLU A 207 -5.53 3.54 14.70
N SER A 208 -6.59 2.82 15.04
CA SER A 208 -7.98 3.27 14.85
C SER A 208 -8.59 3.64 16.19
N PHE A 209 -9.35 4.72 16.21
CA PHE A 209 -10.02 5.26 17.40
C PHE A 209 -11.53 5.23 17.22
N ASN A 210 -12.27 4.86 18.25
CA ASN A 210 -13.72 5.04 18.28
C ASN A 210 -14.11 6.44 18.78
N GLY A 211 -15.41 6.75 18.79
CA GLY A 211 -15.94 8.06 19.23
C GLY A 211 -15.70 8.40 20.69
N ASN A 212 -15.27 7.45 21.53
CA ASN A 212 -14.90 7.64 22.94
C ASN A 212 -13.38 7.77 23.12
N GLY A 213 -12.60 7.75 22.05
CA GLY A 213 -11.14 7.84 22.08
C GLY A 213 -10.41 6.52 22.35
N CYS A 214 -11.11 5.41 22.47
CA CYS A 214 -10.49 4.11 22.65
C CYS A 214 -9.89 3.60 21.33
N SER A 215 -8.67 3.07 21.40
CA SER A 215 -7.93 2.69 20.21
C SER A 215 -7.43 1.25 20.21
N SER A 216 -7.14 0.75 19.02
CA SER A 216 -6.36 -0.46 18.79
C SER A 216 -5.50 -0.34 17.55
N PHE A 217 -4.42 -1.13 17.50
CA PHE A 217 -3.53 -1.21 16.34
C PHE A 217 -3.94 -2.35 15.40
N SER A 218 -3.68 -2.14 14.11
CA SER A 218 -3.70 -3.22 13.13
C SER A 218 -2.46 -4.12 13.28
N PRO A 219 -2.47 -5.33 12.67
CA PRO A 219 -1.24 -6.02 12.29
C PRO A 219 -0.35 -5.11 11.43
N GLU A 220 0.97 -5.37 11.44
CA GLU A 220 1.94 -4.66 10.60
C GLU A 220 2.00 -5.26 9.20
N ILE A 221 2.13 -4.40 8.18
CA ILE A 221 2.46 -4.80 6.82
C ILE A 221 3.92 -4.43 6.57
N PHE A 222 4.72 -5.44 6.14
CA PHE A 222 6.11 -5.26 5.76
C PHE A 222 6.20 -4.87 4.28
N VAL A 223 7.17 -4.01 3.95
CA VAL A 223 7.40 -3.52 2.59
C VAL A 223 8.68 -4.11 2.02
N GLN A 224 8.61 -4.63 0.81
CA GLN A 224 9.75 -5.05 0.01
C GLN A 224 9.72 -4.29 -1.32
N ILE A 225 10.77 -3.52 -1.61
CA ILE A 225 10.96 -2.85 -2.89
C ILE A 225 11.88 -3.69 -3.77
N VAL A 226 11.47 -3.90 -5.01
CA VAL A 226 12.24 -4.60 -6.05
C VAL A 226 12.58 -3.60 -7.15
N ASP A 227 13.83 -3.54 -7.56
CA ASP A 227 14.24 -2.65 -8.63
C ASP A 227 13.62 -3.05 -9.97
N ASN A 228 13.25 -2.05 -10.78
CA ASN A 228 12.82 -2.28 -12.14
C ASN A 228 13.95 -2.90 -12.96
N PRO A 229 13.67 -3.86 -13.86
CA PRO A 229 14.70 -4.49 -14.68
C PRO A 229 15.34 -3.46 -15.62
N VAL A 230 16.67 -3.46 -15.71
CA VAL A 230 17.41 -2.73 -16.75
C VAL A 230 17.60 -3.65 -17.92
N ILE A 231 17.08 -3.26 -19.09
CA ILE A 231 17.12 -4.08 -20.31
C ILE A 231 17.84 -3.38 -21.45
N SER A 232 18.43 -4.18 -22.34
CA SER A 232 18.94 -3.77 -23.65
C SER A 232 18.38 -4.67 -24.72
N LEU A 233 18.18 -4.12 -25.92
CA LEU A 233 17.74 -4.84 -27.11
C LEU A 233 18.79 -4.69 -28.20
N THR A 234 19.27 -5.80 -28.72
CA THR A 234 20.22 -5.84 -29.84
C THR A 234 19.65 -6.66 -30.99
N SER A 235 20.22 -6.52 -32.19
CA SER A 235 19.84 -7.29 -33.37
C SER A 235 21.09 -7.83 -34.08
N THR A 236 20.89 -8.84 -34.93
CA THR A 236 21.91 -9.32 -35.88
C THR A 236 22.10 -8.41 -37.10
N ALA A 237 21.24 -7.39 -37.25
CA ALA A 237 21.39 -6.36 -38.27
C ALA A 237 22.60 -5.47 -37.97
N TYR A 238 23.05 -4.71 -38.98
CA TYR A 238 24.19 -3.81 -38.80
C TYR A 238 23.82 -2.65 -37.85
N ALA A 239 24.53 -2.55 -36.72
CA ALA A 239 24.29 -1.47 -35.75
C ALA A 239 24.75 -0.12 -36.36
N SER A 240 23.81 0.78 -36.58
CA SER A 240 24.05 2.15 -37.04
C SER A 240 24.22 3.16 -35.95
N SER A 241 23.65 2.86 -34.76
CA SER A 241 23.85 3.58 -33.48
C SER A 241 23.53 2.66 -32.29
N ALA A 242 23.58 3.18 -31.06
CA ALA A 242 23.18 2.45 -29.85
C ALA A 242 21.69 2.06 -29.84
N SER A 243 20.84 2.81 -30.54
CA SER A 243 19.39 2.61 -30.57
C SER A 243 18.83 2.36 -31.98
N SER A 244 19.71 2.12 -32.99
CA SER A 244 19.28 1.88 -34.37
C SER A 244 20.16 0.87 -35.08
N SER A 245 19.53 0.12 -35.99
CA SER A 245 20.21 -0.84 -36.87
C SER A 245 19.71 -0.70 -38.31
N THR A 246 20.56 -1.07 -39.27
CA THR A 246 20.26 -1.02 -40.70
C THR A 246 20.28 -2.42 -41.27
N PHE A 247 19.36 -2.73 -42.19
CA PHE A 247 19.21 -4.02 -42.82
C PHE A 247 18.89 -3.89 -44.31
N CYS A 248 19.13 -4.93 -45.09
CA CYS A 248 18.73 -5.04 -46.48
C CYS A 248 17.42 -5.84 -46.59
N GLU A 249 16.69 -5.65 -47.70
CA GLU A 249 15.51 -6.47 -47.99
C GLU A 249 15.89 -7.96 -48.02
N GLY A 250 15.11 -8.80 -47.35
CA GLY A 250 15.33 -10.23 -47.25
C GLY A 250 16.32 -10.67 -46.16
N ASP A 251 16.95 -9.74 -45.41
CA ASP A 251 17.78 -10.10 -44.28
C ASP A 251 16.93 -10.79 -43.20
N SER A 252 17.40 -11.95 -42.71
CA SER A 252 16.82 -12.62 -41.51
C SER A 252 17.47 -12.04 -40.25
N ILE A 253 16.68 -11.32 -39.47
CA ILE A 253 17.16 -10.56 -38.33
C ILE A 253 16.66 -11.22 -37.04
N THR A 254 17.56 -11.56 -36.13
CA THR A 254 17.23 -12.02 -34.77
C THR A 254 17.48 -10.89 -33.78
N PHE A 255 16.48 -10.61 -32.96
CA PHE A 255 16.55 -9.68 -31.84
C PHE A 255 16.85 -10.43 -30.55
N THR A 256 17.73 -9.88 -29.72
CA THR A 256 18.08 -10.44 -28.42
C THR A 256 17.95 -9.39 -27.34
N ALA A 257 17.12 -9.67 -26.34
CA ALA A 257 17.00 -8.88 -25.14
C ALA A 257 17.99 -9.38 -24.08
N SER A 258 18.63 -8.46 -23.36
CA SER A 258 19.48 -8.79 -22.21
C SER A 258 19.03 -7.98 -21.02
N SER A 259 19.00 -8.59 -19.82
CA SER A 259 18.56 -7.97 -18.58
C SER A 259 19.53 -8.29 -17.44
N THR A 260 19.64 -7.37 -16.47
CA THR A 260 20.36 -7.60 -15.21
C THR A 260 19.52 -8.40 -14.20
N SER A 261 18.20 -8.46 -14.39
CA SER A 261 17.24 -9.15 -13.55
C SER A 261 16.68 -10.39 -14.26
N ALA A 262 16.22 -11.38 -13.49
CA ALA A 262 15.50 -12.52 -14.03
C ALA A 262 14.13 -12.07 -14.59
N ILE A 263 13.88 -12.35 -15.85
CA ILE A 263 12.66 -11.99 -16.56
C ILE A 263 11.76 -13.22 -16.66
N SER A 264 10.48 -13.03 -16.35
CA SER A 264 9.43 -14.05 -16.47
C SER A 264 8.87 -14.12 -17.88
N THR A 265 8.60 -12.95 -18.48
CA THR A 265 7.99 -12.85 -19.80
C THR A 265 8.64 -11.76 -20.65
N TYR A 266 8.74 -12.03 -21.94
CA TYR A 266 9.16 -11.09 -22.99
C TYR A 266 8.01 -10.93 -23.96
N THR A 267 7.64 -9.69 -24.28
CA THR A 267 6.68 -9.36 -25.35
C THR A 267 7.41 -8.56 -26.42
N PHE A 268 7.69 -9.18 -27.54
CA PHE A 268 8.28 -8.51 -28.69
C PHE A 268 7.20 -7.91 -29.60
N SER A 269 7.42 -6.67 -30.03
CA SER A 269 6.49 -5.92 -30.88
C SER A 269 7.23 -5.34 -32.09
N VAL A 270 6.55 -5.31 -33.24
CA VAL A 270 7.03 -4.67 -34.47
C VAL A 270 6.06 -3.55 -34.86
N GLY A 271 6.57 -2.33 -35.01
CA GLY A 271 5.74 -1.16 -35.29
C GLY A 271 4.67 -0.91 -34.24
N GLY A 272 4.95 -1.21 -32.98
CA GLY A 272 4.02 -1.11 -31.85
C GLY A 272 3.00 -2.25 -31.74
N THR A 273 2.99 -3.20 -32.68
CA THR A 273 2.08 -4.36 -32.65
C THR A 273 2.77 -5.57 -32.03
N PRO A 274 2.25 -6.16 -30.94
CA PRO A 274 2.79 -7.37 -30.33
C PRO A 274 2.81 -8.53 -31.34
N GLN A 275 3.96 -9.22 -31.42
CA GLN A 275 4.17 -10.36 -32.32
C GLN A 275 4.38 -11.66 -31.57
N LEU A 276 5.04 -11.61 -30.42
CA LEU A 276 5.41 -12.79 -29.65
C LEU A 276 5.44 -12.48 -28.16
N VAL A 277 4.75 -13.31 -27.37
CA VAL A 277 4.90 -13.38 -25.92
C VAL A 277 5.60 -14.71 -25.59
N THR A 278 6.72 -14.66 -24.90
CA THR A 278 7.59 -15.82 -24.70
C THR A 278 8.38 -15.72 -23.39
N THR A 279 8.95 -16.84 -22.96
CA THR A 279 9.93 -16.88 -21.86
C THR A 279 11.38 -16.85 -22.39
N THR A 280 11.57 -16.87 -23.72
CA THR A 280 12.90 -16.76 -24.34
C THR A 280 13.21 -15.30 -24.66
N ASN A 281 14.47 -14.93 -24.53
CA ASN A 281 14.94 -13.56 -24.75
C ASN A 281 15.25 -13.24 -26.22
N THR A 282 14.84 -14.10 -27.17
CA THR A 282 15.14 -13.94 -28.60
C THR A 282 13.86 -13.97 -29.43
N PHE A 283 13.87 -13.18 -30.51
CA PHE A 283 12.77 -13.06 -31.46
C PHE A 283 13.29 -12.87 -32.89
N THR A 284 12.75 -13.64 -33.83
CA THR A 284 12.97 -13.45 -35.27
C THR A 284 11.62 -13.22 -35.93
N PRO A 285 11.37 -12.05 -36.55
CA PRO A 285 10.08 -11.77 -37.17
C PRO A 285 9.76 -12.75 -38.32
N ALA A 286 8.47 -13.17 -38.35
CA ALA A 286 7.91 -13.95 -39.43
C ALA A 286 6.53 -13.36 -39.80
N PRO A 287 6.36 -12.69 -40.99
CA PRO A 287 7.35 -12.53 -42.06
C PRO A 287 8.56 -11.66 -41.70
N LEU A 288 9.60 -11.70 -42.52
CA LEU A 288 10.79 -10.84 -42.39
C LEU A 288 10.41 -9.37 -42.48
N LEU A 289 11.23 -8.49 -41.88
CA LEU A 289 11.02 -7.05 -42.00
C LEU A 289 11.18 -6.60 -43.42
N SER A 290 10.21 -5.82 -43.94
CA SER A 290 10.16 -5.34 -45.32
C SER A 290 10.03 -3.82 -45.43
N SER A 291 10.12 -3.10 -44.31
CA SER A 291 10.07 -1.64 -44.26
C SER A 291 10.82 -1.11 -43.05
N THR A 292 11.23 0.15 -43.09
CA THR A 292 11.70 0.87 -41.93
C THR A 292 10.63 0.86 -40.83
N THR A 293 10.99 0.41 -39.62
CA THR A 293 10.06 0.22 -38.53
C THR A 293 10.82 0.30 -37.19
N SER A 294 10.13 0.18 -36.06
CA SER A 294 10.74 -0.03 -34.77
C SER A 294 10.43 -1.44 -34.25
N VAL A 295 11.35 -2.02 -33.52
CA VAL A 295 11.13 -3.26 -32.76
C VAL A 295 11.35 -2.97 -31.30
N SER A 296 10.37 -3.33 -30.46
CA SER A 296 10.45 -3.16 -29.02
C SER A 296 10.28 -4.48 -28.30
N VAL A 297 10.88 -4.55 -27.10
CA VAL A 297 10.63 -5.61 -26.15
C VAL A 297 10.13 -5.01 -24.85
N PHE A 298 8.97 -5.48 -24.39
CA PHE A 298 8.44 -5.27 -23.07
C PHE A 298 8.77 -6.50 -22.23
N VAL A 299 9.27 -6.30 -21.02
CA VAL A 299 9.61 -7.39 -20.11
C VAL A 299 8.91 -7.24 -18.78
N GLU A 300 8.64 -8.38 -18.13
CA GLU A 300 8.06 -8.44 -16.80
C GLU A 300 8.81 -9.47 -15.95
N THR A 301 9.13 -9.11 -14.71
CA THR A 301 9.72 -10.00 -13.71
C THR A 301 8.65 -10.81 -12.98
N ALA A 302 9.05 -11.80 -12.17
CA ALA A 302 8.13 -12.56 -11.32
C ALA A 302 7.43 -11.69 -10.25
N ALA A 303 8.02 -10.55 -9.90
CA ALA A 303 7.45 -9.57 -8.96
C ALA A 303 6.48 -8.58 -9.65
N GLY A 304 6.29 -8.66 -10.98
CA GLY A 304 5.46 -7.73 -11.76
C GLY A 304 6.19 -6.47 -12.21
N CYS A 305 7.49 -6.31 -11.92
CA CYS A 305 8.24 -5.14 -12.34
C CYS A 305 8.56 -5.19 -13.84
N THR A 306 8.39 -4.06 -14.53
CA THR A 306 8.43 -4.01 -15.99
C THR A 306 9.48 -3.04 -16.53
N ALA A 307 9.92 -3.28 -17.75
CA ALA A 307 10.71 -2.33 -18.55
C ALA A 307 10.44 -2.51 -20.03
N THR A 308 10.73 -1.49 -20.81
CA THR A 308 10.60 -1.50 -22.25
C THR A 308 11.86 -0.94 -22.90
N GLN A 309 12.33 -1.59 -23.98
CA GLN A 309 13.41 -1.09 -24.81
C GLN A 309 12.99 -1.15 -26.28
N THR A 310 13.40 -0.16 -27.05
CA THR A 310 13.08 -0.03 -28.47
C THR A 310 14.36 0.12 -29.29
N LEU A 311 14.37 -0.51 -30.47
CA LEU A 311 15.43 -0.43 -31.48
C LEU A 311 14.81 -0.02 -32.81
N ASP A 312 15.29 1.08 -33.40
CA ASP A 312 14.85 1.54 -34.70
C ASP A 312 15.55 0.76 -35.84
N MET A 313 14.77 0.26 -36.77
CA MET A 313 15.21 -0.58 -37.87
C MET A 313 15.04 0.17 -39.20
N PHE A 314 16.14 0.47 -39.84
CA PHE A 314 16.15 1.18 -41.15
C PHE A 314 16.39 0.19 -42.27
N LEU A 315 15.40 0.11 -43.19
CA LEU A 315 15.59 -0.63 -44.45
C LEU A 315 16.43 0.20 -45.42
N ASN A 316 17.63 -0.29 -45.71
CA ASN A 316 18.46 0.29 -46.74
C ASN A 316 18.11 -0.37 -48.08
N GLU A 317 17.21 0.25 -48.83
CA GLU A 317 16.74 -0.23 -50.12
C GLU A 317 17.10 0.73 -51.22
N ILE A 318 17.18 0.19 -52.45
CA ILE A 318 17.24 0.98 -53.70
C ILE A 318 15.83 1.08 -54.24
N THR A 319 15.23 2.26 -54.15
CA THR A 319 13.84 2.52 -54.61
C THR A 319 13.76 2.63 -56.14
N SER A 320 14.86 2.97 -56.81
CA SER A 320 15.01 2.93 -58.24
C SER A 320 16.45 2.61 -58.62
N SER A 321 16.68 1.65 -59.48
CA SER A 321 18.01 1.30 -60.02
C SER A 321 18.55 2.35 -60.99
N GLY A 322 17.72 3.30 -61.39
CA GLY A 322 18.04 4.27 -62.46
C GLY A 322 18.06 3.64 -63.86
N THR A 323 18.39 4.44 -64.87
CA THR A 323 18.40 4.02 -66.23
C THR A 323 19.69 4.51 -66.92
N ILE A 324 20.28 3.62 -67.72
CA ILE A 324 21.47 3.93 -68.49
C ILE A 324 21.09 4.13 -69.96
N GLY A 325 21.80 5.03 -70.68
CA GLY A 325 21.68 5.23 -72.10
C GLY A 325 22.39 4.15 -72.93
N GLN A 326 21.98 4.00 -74.21
CA GLN A 326 22.44 2.93 -75.09
C GLN A 326 22.01 1.53 -74.66
N ALA A 327 20.71 1.20 -74.77
CA ALA A 327 20.20 -0.15 -74.51
C ALA A 327 20.86 -1.22 -75.41
N SER A 328 21.24 -0.87 -76.64
CA SER A 328 22.12 -1.66 -77.51
C SER A 328 22.84 -0.73 -78.55
N ALA A 329 24.04 -1.12 -78.85
CA ALA A 329 24.82 -0.47 -79.93
C ALA A 329 25.45 -1.57 -80.77
N THR A 330 25.61 -1.30 -82.06
CA THR A 330 26.36 -2.18 -83.01
C THR A 330 27.70 -1.55 -83.29
N VAL A 331 28.77 -2.32 -83.02
CA VAL A 331 30.13 -1.93 -83.34
C VAL A 331 30.78 -3.05 -84.19
N CYS A 332 31.76 -2.70 -84.95
CA CYS A 332 32.54 -3.70 -85.71
C CYS A 332 33.44 -4.50 -84.75
N ALA A 333 33.77 -5.75 -85.14
CA ALA A 333 34.70 -6.57 -84.37
C ALA A 333 36.06 -5.86 -84.26
N GLY A 334 36.54 -5.72 -83.00
CA GLY A 334 37.79 -5.01 -82.70
C GLY A 334 37.58 -3.50 -82.45
N GLU A 335 36.33 -2.98 -82.44
CA GLU A 335 36.06 -1.60 -82.08
C GLU A 335 35.71 -1.48 -80.58
N ILE A 336 35.98 -0.31 -79.98
CA ILE A 336 35.62 0.06 -78.63
C ILE A 336 34.19 0.64 -78.65
N PRO A 337 33.27 0.12 -77.86
CA PRO A 337 31.90 0.67 -77.78
C PRO A 337 31.88 2.13 -77.29
N PRO A 338 30.91 2.94 -77.75
CA PRO A 338 30.74 4.27 -77.21
C PRO A 338 30.39 4.23 -75.68
N ALA A 339 30.63 5.37 -75.01
CA ALA A 339 30.34 5.51 -73.58
C ALA A 339 28.86 5.29 -73.28
N PHE A 340 28.59 4.60 -72.17
CA PHE A 340 27.24 4.49 -71.61
C PHE A 340 26.92 5.74 -70.77
N THR A 341 25.76 6.33 -71.00
CA THR A 341 25.31 7.57 -70.40
C THR A 341 24.33 7.29 -69.26
N ASN A 342 24.25 8.19 -68.28
CA ASN A 342 23.21 8.16 -67.22
C ASN A 342 21.96 8.90 -67.74
N ILE A 343 20.83 8.23 -67.98
CA ILE A 343 19.53 8.82 -68.19
C ILE A 343 18.81 9.18 -66.96
N ALA A 344 18.79 8.27 -65.96
CA ALA A 344 18.27 8.49 -64.63
C ALA A 344 19.21 7.86 -63.57
N SER A 345 19.46 8.60 -62.50
CA SER A 345 20.25 8.10 -61.38
C SER A 345 19.44 7.12 -60.54
N ALA A 346 20.11 6.20 -59.90
CA ALA A 346 19.50 5.36 -58.85
C ALA A 346 19.12 6.20 -57.63
N THR A 347 18.07 5.80 -56.94
CA THR A 347 17.58 6.42 -55.71
C THR A 347 17.40 5.37 -54.60
N GLY A 348 17.59 5.76 -53.34
CA GLY A 348 17.48 4.89 -52.17
C GLY A 348 17.67 5.69 -50.88
N LEU A 349 17.60 5.03 -49.74
CA LEU A 349 17.78 5.67 -48.43
C LEU A 349 19.23 6.12 -48.18
N GLY A 350 20.21 5.33 -48.64
CA GLY A 350 21.64 5.58 -48.42
C GLY A 350 22.32 6.42 -49.49
N THR A 351 23.62 6.57 -49.35
CA THR A 351 24.50 7.10 -50.35
C THR A 351 24.63 6.10 -51.50
N ILE A 352 24.28 6.50 -52.72
CA ILE A 352 24.34 5.64 -53.90
C ILE A 352 25.73 5.70 -54.53
N SER A 353 26.29 4.53 -54.74
CA SER A 353 27.46 4.30 -55.57
C SER A 353 27.14 3.29 -56.66
N TYR A 354 28.04 3.13 -57.61
CA TYR A 354 27.79 2.29 -58.78
C TYR A 354 28.96 1.33 -58.99
N GLU A 355 28.62 0.20 -59.65
CA GLU A 355 29.58 -0.77 -60.18
C GLU A 355 29.12 -1.19 -61.58
N TRP A 356 30.05 -1.25 -62.52
CA TRP A 356 29.76 -1.69 -63.88
C TRP A 356 30.20 -3.13 -64.06
N GLN A 357 29.34 -3.90 -64.68
CA GLN A 357 29.59 -5.31 -64.97
C GLN A 357 29.35 -5.61 -66.43
N SER A 358 30.05 -6.59 -66.97
CA SER A 358 29.88 -7.10 -68.31
C SER A 358 29.85 -8.62 -68.35
N ARG A 359 29.22 -9.15 -69.42
CA ARG A 359 29.25 -10.59 -69.71
C ARG A 359 29.17 -10.80 -71.26
N THR A 360 29.68 -11.93 -71.71
CA THR A 360 29.36 -12.46 -73.05
C THR A 360 28.16 -13.40 -73.01
N SER A 361 27.64 -13.82 -74.12
CA SER A 361 26.53 -14.78 -74.22
C SER A 361 26.91 -16.07 -73.48
N GLY A 362 26.04 -16.56 -72.57
CA GLY A 362 26.23 -17.81 -71.83
C GLY A 362 27.15 -17.71 -70.59
N THR A 363 27.71 -16.52 -70.24
CA THR A 363 28.53 -16.32 -69.05
C THR A 363 27.82 -15.49 -68.00
N ALA A 364 28.28 -15.57 -66.74
CA ALA A 364 27.83 -14.71 -65.66
C ALA A 364 28.39 -13.27 -65.81
N PHE A 365 27.70 -12.27 -65.24
CA PHE A 365 28.24 -10.92 -65.15
C PHE A 365 29.44 -10.88 -64.19
N GLY A 366 30.50 -10.21 -64.64
CA GLY A 366 31.69 -9.90 -63.87
C GLY A 366 32.02 -8.41 -63.96
N ASN A 367 32.79 -7.88 -63.01
CA ASN A 367 33.16 -6.47 -62.99
C ASN A 367 34.03 -6.12 -64.22
N VAL A 368 33.74 -4.97 -64.81
CA VAL A 368 34.47 -4.54 -66.02
C VAL A 368 35.91 -4.14 -65.72
N THR A 369 36.14 -3.35 -64.72
CA THR A 369 37.46 -2.99 -64.15
C THR A 369 37.29 -2.52 -62.71
N ALA A 370 38.35 -2.51 -61.95
CA ALA A 370 38.33 -2.17 -60.52
C ALA A 370 37.91 -0.71 -60.21
N SER A 371 37.77 0.19 -61.17
CA SER A 371 37.53 1.61 -60.93
C SER A 371 36.28 2.15 -61.65
N ALA A 372 35.43 1.32 -62.24
CA ALA A 372 34.17 1.76 -62.90
C ALA A 372 33.03 1.94 -61.86
N THR A 373 33.14 2.97 -61.04
CA THR A 373 32.21 3.29 -59.93
C THR A 373 31.38 4.52 -60.16
N THR A 374 31.42 5.10 -61.35
CA THR A 374 30.70 6.32 -61.72
C THR A 374 29.36 6.00 -62.40
N GLN A 375 28.47 7.02 -62.51
CA GLN A 375 27.17 6.90 -63.16
C GLN A 375 27.28 6.57 -64.64
N VAL A 376 28.40 6.93 -65.28
CA VAL A 376 28.73 6.69 -66.66
C VAL A 376 29.89 5.75 -66.80
N TYR A 377 29.94 4.97 -67.81
CA TYR A 377 31.06 4.09 -68.14
C TYR A 377 31.53 4.22 -69.53
N THR A 378 32.81 4.44 -69.75
CA THR A 378 33.45 4.46 -71.05
C THR A 378 34.27 3.18 -71.23
N PRO A 379 33.82 2.23 -72.06
CA PRO A 379 34.65 1.04 -72.29
C PRO A 379 36.02 1.42 -72.87
N THR A 380 37.02 0.71 -72.46
CA THR A 380 38.43 0.92 -72.94
C THR A 380 38.95 -0.26 -73.73
N THR A 381 38.16 -1.34 -73.78
CA THR A 381 38.56 -2.59 -74.45
C THR A 381 37.70 -2.81 -75.70
N ALA A 382 38.35 -3.12 -76.86
CA ALA A 382 37.70 -3.49 -78.09
C ALA A 382 36.92 -4.82 -77.94
N LEU A 383 35.72 -4.90 -78.52
CA LEU A 383 34.89 -6.10 -78.49
C LEU A 383 35.12 -6.98 -79.71
N THR A 384 35.29 -8.29 -79.42
CA THR A 384 35.40 -9.34 -80.47
C THR A 384 34.15 -10.22 -80.54
N THR A 385 33.29 -10.10 -79.54
CA THR A 385 32.01 -10.86 -79.40
C THR A 385 30.95 -10.00 -78.82
N THR A 386 29.64 -10.35 -79.00
CA THR A 386 28.52 -9.65 -78.39
C THR A 386 28.69 -9.66 -76.88
N THR A 387 28.76 -8.48 -76.32
CA THR A 387 28.93 -8.23 -74.89
C THR A 387 27.79 -7.42 -74.27
N PHE A 388 27.25 -7.86 -73.17
CA PHE A 388 26.19 -7.19 -72.37
C PHE A 388 26.82 -6.44 -71.27
N PHE A 389 26.36 -5.21 -71.00
CA PHE A 389 26.80 -4.37 -69.87
C PHE A 389 25.61 -4.05 -69.00
N ARG A 390 25.83 -3.95 -67.73
CA ARG A 390 24.89 -3.45 -66.72
C ARG A 390 25.56 -2.58 -65.70
N ARG A 391 24.82 -1.60 -65.16
CA ARG A 391 25.20 -0.85 -63.99
C ARG A 391 24.49 -1.43 -62.77
N VAL A 392 25.22 -1.72 -61.71
CA VAL A 392 24.70 -2.12 -60.42
C VAL A 392 24.71 -0.89 -59.53
N ALA A 393 23.57 -0.52 -58.94
CA ALA A 393 23.47 0.52 -57.95
C ALA A 393 23.70 -0.13 -56.57
N ILE A 394 24.44 0.54 -55.72
CA ILE A 394 24.79 0.11 -54.37
C ILE A 394 24.42 1.23 -53.42
N SER A 395 23.57 0.94 -52.44
CA SER A 395 23.19 1.88 -51.39
C SER A 395 23.97 1.59 -50.11
N THR A 396 24.54 2.63 -49.47
CA THR A 396 25.21 2.50 -48.19
C THR A 396 24.57 3.47 -47.19
N TYR A 397 23.95 2.94 -46.13
CA TYR A 397 23.31 3.71 -45.06
C TYR A 397 23.73 3.16 -43.71
N GLY A 398 24.12 4.05 -42.77
CA GLY A 398 24.55 3.68 -41.39
C GLY A 398 25.71 2.68 -41.35
N GLY A 399 26.51 2.53 -42.49
CA GLY A 399 27.59 1.55 -42.61
C GLY A 399 27.19 0.22 -43.24
N LYS A 400 25.90 -0.08 -43.41
CA LYS A 400 25.41 -1.28 -44.11
C LYS A 400 25.30 -0.98 -45.61
N THR A 401 25.83 -1.88 -46.41
CA THR A 401 25.76 -1.82 -47.88
C THR A 401 24.77 -2.86 -48.41
N CYS A 402 23.87 -2.43 -49.28
CA CYS A 402 22.87 -3.27 -49.99
C CYS A 402 22.95 -3.12 -51.49
#